data_2382a15563fc29ac278404767dd5d835
#
_entry.id   2382a15563fc29ac278404767dd5d835
#
_cell.length_a   1.000
_cell.length_b   1.000
_cell.length_c   1.000
_cell.angle_alpha   90.00
_cell.angle_beta   90.00
_cell.angle_gamma   90.00
#
_symmetry.space_group_name_H-M   'P 1'
#
loop_
_entity.id
_entity.type
_entity.pdbx_description
1 polymer ?
#
loop_
_entity_poly.entity_id
_entity_poly.type
_entity_poly.pdbx_seq_one_letter_code
_entity_poly.pdbx_strand_id
1 'polypeptide(L)'
;MSSNFEPLLTDLIPGASHWSMVIPKGHTLRLKDVEGGANLSVLFYNPKNLLERYNAPDTLKCQHTFKLTTGNCLYSDMGRVFASIVRDDTGWIDTVTGVANKKKVADKWGDRDYQHERNHWKQNGYDALLVEVAKYGLGQRDIAANLNLFTKVSTDIEGMMHYTPEHSKAGDIIELRIEMDTLVVFTTCPHPMNPATDYPYKPVEVSVAKAAPMQEDDVCLNSRPENRRGFENNRRYHFTADLLTH
;
A
#
# COMPACT_ATOMS: atom_id res chain seq x y z
N MET A 1 -23.58 -8.58 0.70
CA MET A 1 -23.78 -8.68 2.17
C MET A 1 -22.64 -7.89 2.80
N SER A 2 -22.90 -6.81 3.53
CA SER A 2 -21.86 -6.07 4.23
C SER A 2 -21.36 -6.96 5.37
N SER A 3 -20.15 -7.52 5.23
CA SER A 3 -19.48 -8.15 6.36
C SER A 3 -19.41 -7.09 7.48
N ASN A 4 -19.87 -7.42 8.68
CA ASN A 4 -19.68 -6.59 9.87
C ASN A 4 -18.17 -6.43 10.07
N PHE A 5 -17.62 -5.29 9.63
CA PHE A 5 -16.23 -4.96 9.87
C PHE A 5 -16.14 -4.41 11.30
N GLU A 6 -15.73 -5.26 12.24
CA GLU A 6 -15.49 -4.85 13.63
C GLU A 6 -14.02 -4.59 13.83
N PRO A 7 -13.58 -3.32 13.95
CA PRO A 7 -12.18 -2.99 14.06
C PRO A 7 -11.61 -3.43 15.42
N LEU A 8 -10.47 -4.12 15.36
CA LEU A 8 -9.63 -4.42 16.51
C LEU A 8 -8.71 -3.26 16.87
N LEU A 9 -8.35 -2.47 15.86
CA LEU A 9 -7.53 -1.27 15.95
C LEU A 9 -8.08 -0.23 14.97
N THR A 10 -8.04 1.03 15.37
CA THR A 10 -8.28 2.18 14.49
C THR A 10 -7.35 3.31 14.86
N ASP A 11 -6.63 3.83 13.86
CA ASP A 11 -5.73 4.98 13.96
C ASP A 11 -6.09 6.02 12.90
N LEU A 12 -6.01 7.30 13.25
CA LEU A 12 -6.07 8.40 12.29
C LEU A 12 -4.64 8.92 12.03
N ILE A 13 -4.16 8.69 10.82
CA ILE A 13 -2.82 9.10 10.40
C ILE A 13 -2.90 10.47 9.71
N PRO A 14 -2.28 11.50 10.27
CA PRO A 14 -2.27 12.84 9.67
C PRO A 14 -1.63 12.84 8.28
N GLY A 15 -1.93 13.85 7.48
CA GLY A 15 -1.18 14.13 6.25
C GLY A 15 0.30 14.43 6.55
N ALA A 16 1.19 14.15 5.61
CA ALA A 16 2.65 14.29 5.76
C ALA A 16 3.24 13.47 6.91
N SER A 17 2.68 12.31 7.16
CA SER A 17 3.09 11.40 8.23
C SER A 17 3.50 10.03 7.70
N HIS A 18 3.84 9.12 8.59
CA HIS A 18 4.24 7.75 8.26
C HIS A 18 3.76 6.80 9.36
N TRP A 19 3.63 5.52 9.03
CA TRP A 19 3.13 4.50 9.91
C TRP A 19 3.62 3.12 9.48
N SER A 20 3.75 2.20 10.43
CA SER A 20 4.05 0.82 10.15
C SER A 20 3.49 -0.12 11.21
N MET A 21 3.12 -1.33 10.77
CA MET A 21 2.67 -2.41 11.64
C MET A 21 2.87 -3.76 10.98
N VAL A 22 3.16 -4.78 11.78
CA VAL A 22 3.03 -6.18 11.35
C VAL A 22 1.58 -6.60 11.50
N ILE A 23 0.94 -6.92 10.39
CA ILE A 23 -0.46 -7.39 10.36
C ILE A 23 -0.45 -8.90 10.11
N PRO A 24 -1.01 -9.70 11.03
CA PRO A 24 -1.04 -11.14 10.88
C PRO A 24 -1.94 -11.59 9.73
N LYS A 25 -1.61 -12.73 9.13
CA LYS A 25 -2.49 -13.43 8.18
C LYS A 25 -3.91 -13.54 8.72
N GLY A 26 -4.90 -13.47 7.85
CA GLY A 26 -6.32 -13.60 8.20
C GLY A 26 -6.92 -12.34 8.83
N HIS A 27 -6.26 -11.21 8.65
CA HIS A 27 -6.82 -9.89 8.98
C HIS A 27 -7.06 -9.06 7.72
N THR A 28 -7.96 -8.10 7.82
CA THR A 28 -8.21 -7.08 6.80
C THR A 28 -7.66 -5.76 7.29
N LEU A 29 -6.78 -5.15 6.49
CA LEU A 29 -6.37 -3.77 6.62
C LEU A 29 -7.34 -2.91 5.81
N ARG A 30 -8.10 -2.06 6.47
CA ARG A 30 -8.96 -1.05 5.85
C ARG A 30 -8.28 0.30 5.94
N LEU A 31 -8.19 0.96 4.79
CA LEU A 31 -7.67 2.31 4.62
C LEU A 31 -8.81 3.17 4.10
N LYS A 32 -9.03 4.32 4.71
CA LYS A 32 -10.10 5.25 4.32
C LYS A 32 -9.53 6.63 4.10
N ASP A 33 -9.77 7.18 2.93
CA ASP A 33 -9.49 8.59 2.63
C ASP A 33 -10.51 9.46 3.35
N VAL A 34 -10.06 10.25 4.33
CA VAL A 34 -10.98 11.01 5.20
C VAL A 34 -11.55 12.22 4.49
N GLU A 35 -10.72 12.93 3.71
CA GLU A 35 -11.06 14.24 3.12
C GLU A 35 -11.16 14.22 1.60
N GLY A 36 -10.72 13.14 0.95
CA GLY A 36 -10.58 13.05 -0.50
C GLY A 36 -9.27 13.61 -1.01
N GLY A 37 -8.73 12.99 -2.07
CA GLY A 37 -7.48 13.38 -2.70
C GLY A 37 -6.24 12.97 -1.89
N ALA A 38 -6.35 11.98 -1.00
CA ALA A 38 -5.22 11.43 -0.28
C ALA A 38 -4.25 10.69 -1.22
N ASN A 39 -3.02 10.53 -0.75
CA ASN A 39 -2.05 9.59 -1.28
C ASN A 39 -1.51 8.75 -0.14
N LEU A 40 -1.42 7.45 -0.35
CA LEU A 40 -0.80 6.53 0.58
C LEU A 40 0.24 5.69 -0.17
N SER A 41 1.52 6.03 0.00
CA SER A 41 2.62 5.25 -0.61
C SER A 41 3.01 4.12 0.33
N VAL A 42 2.78 2.86 -0.09
CA VAL A 42 2.88 1.69 0.78
C VAL A 42 3.93 0.67 0.28
N LEU A 43 4.65 0.07 1.24
CA LEU A 43 5.61 -1.03 1.07
C LEU A 43 5.13 -2.23 1.88
N PHE A 44 5.46 -3.45 1.40
CA PHE A 44 5.16 -4.70 2.10
C PHE A 44 6.40 -5.57 2.20
N TYR A 45 6.62 -6.15 3.38
CA TYR A 45 7.72 -7.07 3.67
C TYR A 45 7.20 -8.28 4.47
N ASN A 46 7.90 -9.41 4.33
CA ASN A 46 7.69 -10.55 5.23
C ASN A 46 8.42 -10.28 6.56
N PRO A 47 7.73 -10.15 7.70
CA PRO A 47 8.37 -9.84 8.97
C PRO A 47 9.31 -10.95 9.47
N LYS A 48 9.15 -12.19 8.99
CA LYS A 48 10.03 -13.33 9.32
C LYS A 48 11.26 -13.42 8.41
N ASN A 49 11.21 -12.78 7.25
CA ASN A 49 12.31 -12.70 6.29
C ASN A 49 12.23 -11.38 5.52
N LEU A 50 12.82 -10.33 6.06
CA LEU A 50 12.75 -8.97 5.52
C LEU A 50 13.40 -8.81 4.12
N LEU A 51 14.10 -9.83 3.61
CA LEU A 51 14.54 -9.87 2.22
C LEU A 51 13.37 -10.11 1.26
N GLU A 52 12.32 -10.80 1.71
CA GLU A 52 11.10 -10.98 0.92
C GLU A 52 10.23 -9.73 1.01
N ARG A 53 9.96 -9.14 -0.12
CA ARG A 53 9.25 -7.89 -0.25
C ARG A 53 8.30 -7.87 -1.45
N TYR A 54 7.39 -6.92 -1.47
CA TYR A 54 6.50 -6.70 -2.60
C TYR A 54 7.31 -6.51 -3.89
N ASN A 55 6.86 -7.19 -4.94
CA ASN A 55 7.46 -7.13 -6.27
C ASN A 55 6.44 -6.60 -7.28
N ALA A 56 6.60 -5.36 -7.72
CA ALA A 56 5.72 -4.74 -8.70
C ALA A 56 5.73 -5.46 -10.04
N PRO A 57 6.90 -5.79 -10.69
CA PRO A 57 6.93 -6.54 -11.94
C PRO A 57 6.19 -7.87 -11.88
N ASP A 58 6.38 -8.66 -10.83
CA ASP A 58 5.71 -9.96 -10.69
C ASP A 58 4.20 -9.78 -10.47
N THR A 59 3.81 -8.81 -9.64
CA THR A 59 2.40 -8.47 -9.44
C THR A 59 1.73 -8.12 -10.76
N LEU A 60 2.28 -7.16 -11.51
CA LEU A 60 1.66 -6.68 -12.74
C LEU A 60 1.58 -7.77 -13.82
N LYS A 61 2.62 -8.62 -13.94
CA LYS A 61 2.62 -9.77 -14.84
C LYS A 61 1.58 -10.81 -14.44
N CYS A 62 1.52 -11.19 -13.15
CA CYS A 62 0.54 -12.16 -12.66
C CYS A 62 -0.90 -11.64 -12.75
N GLN A 63 -1.10 -10.33 -12.65
CA GLN A 63 -2.43 -9.73 -12.76
C GLN A 63 -2.78 -9.33 -14.19
N HIS A 64 -1.86 -9.41 -15.16
CA HIS A 64 -2.01 -9.03 -16.56
C HIS A 64 -2.50 -7.58 -16.75
N THR A 65 -2.15 -6.69 -15.83
CA THR A 65 -2.56 -5.28 -15.83
C THR A 65 -1.64 -4.44 -14.96
N PHE A 66 -1.46 -3.17 -15.29
CA PHE A 66 -0.87 -2.18 -14.38
C PHE A 66 -1.93 -1.39 -13.59
N LYS A 67 -3.22 -1.57 -13.92
CA LYS A 67 -4.35 -1.05 -13.16
C LYS A 67 -4.74 -2.08 -12.10
N LEU A 68 -4.25 -1.94 -10.88
CA LEU A 68 -4.71 -2.77 -9.76
C LEU A 68 -5.98 -2.18 -9.13
N THR A 69 -6.89 -3.07 -8.74
CA THR A 69 -8.15 -2.76 -8.06
C THR A 69 -8.71 -4.02 -7.40
N THR A 70 -9.95 -4.01 -6.93
CA THR A 70 -10.65 -5.18 -6.37
C THR A 70 -10.50 -6.42 -7.26
N GLY A 71 -10.16 -7.54 -6.64
CA GLY A 71 -9.91 -8.83 -7.32
C GLY A 71 -8.44 -9.09 -7.65
N ASN A 72 -7.55 -8.11 -7.52
CA ASN A 72 -6.13 -8.30 -7.74
C ASN A 72 -5.38 -8.73 -6.47
N CYS A 73 -4.25 -9.42 -6.65
CA CYS A 73 -3.36 -9.89 -5.59
C CYS A 73 -2.00 -9.21 -5.68
N LEU A 74 -1.41 -8.89 -4.52
CA LEU A 74 -0.09 -8.28 -4.39
C LEU A 74 0.95 -9.37 -4.11
N TYR A 75 1.92 -9.54 -5.01
CA TYR A 75 2.91 -10.60 -4.96
C TYR A 75 4.23 -10.15 -4.33
N SER A 76 4.87 -11.09 -3.62
CA SER A 76 6.26 -10.98 -3.23
C SER A 76 7.19 -11.42 -4.36
N ASP A 77 8.48 -11.07 -4.24
CA ASP A 77 9.58 -11.55 -5.10
C ASP A 77 9.85 -13.06 -4.97
N MET A 78 9.19 -13.75 -4.04
CA MET A 78 9.21 -15.21 -3.88
C MET A 78 7.93 -15.88 -4.42
N GLY A 79 7.10 -15.16 -5.19
CA GLY A 79 5.89 -15.68 -5.82
C GLY A 79 4.78 -16.04 -4.84
N ARG A 80 4.76 -15.43 -3.66
CA ARG A 80 3.71 -15.55 -2.64
C ARG A 80 2.81 -14.32 -2.65
N VAL A 81 1.57 -14.45 -2.18
CA VAL A 81 0.61 -13.35 -2.07
C VAL A 81 0.72 -12.72 -0.69
N PHE A 82 1.12 -11.46 -0.61
CA PHE A 82 1.06 -10.68 0.63
C PHE A 82 -0.38 -10.32 0.99
N ALA A 83 -1.11 -9.78 0.03
CA ALA A 83 -2.47 -9.32 0.24
C ALA A 83 -3.33 -9.44 -1.00
N SER A 84 -4.63 -9.57 -0.79
CA SER A 84 -5.69 -9.49 -1.81
C SER A 84 -6.44 -8.17 -1.67
N ILE A 85 -6.67 -7.48 -2.78
CA ILE A 85 -7.48 -6.25 -2.81
C ILE A 85 -8.93 -6.68 -2.85
N VAL A 86 -9.59 -6.73 -1.69
CA VAL A 86 -10.97 -7.22 -1.58
C VAL A 86 -12.01 -6.11 -1.74
N ARG A 87 -11.59 -4.85 -1.58
CA ARG A 87 -12.40 -3.66 -1.87
C ARG A 87 -11.50 -2.52 -2.32
N ASP A 88 -11.96 -1.78 -3.30
CA ASP A 88 -11.35 -0.55 -3.78
C ASP A 88 -12.44 0.34 -4.38
N ASP A 89 -12.87 1.35 -3.64
CA ASP A 89 -13.92 2.28 -4.05
C ASP A 89 -13.44 3.22 -5.17
N THR A 90 -12.11 3.41 -5.29
CA THR A 90 -11.51 4.29 -6.33
C THR A 90 -11.40 3.60 -7.69
N GLY A 91 -11.35 2.28 -7.71
CA GLY A 91 -11.25 1.47 -8.95
C GLY A 91 -9.92 1.59 -9.69
N TRP A 92 -8.89 2.21 -9.08
CA TRP A 92 -7.55 2.33 -9.64
C TRP A 92 -6.51 2.62 -8.55
N ILE A 93 -5.46 1.82 -8.50
CA ILE A 93 -4.28 2.03 -7.66
C ILE A 93 -3.09 2.33 -8.58
N ASP A 94 -2.33 3.39 -8.30
CA ASP A 94 -1.11 3.69 -9.05
C ASP A 94 0.02 2.71 -8.69
N THR A 95 0.54 2.06 -9.72
CA THR A 95 1.59 1.03 -9.62
C THR A 95 2.90 1.42 -10.29
N VAL A 96 2.93 2.59 -10.94
CA VAL A 96 4.04 2.97 -11.83
C VAL A 96 4.86 4.14 -11.31
N THR A 97 4.30 4.92 -10.37
CA THR A 97 4.98 6.10 -9.82
C THR A 97 5.59 5.77 -8.46
N GLY A 98 6.79 6.27 -8.22
CA GLY A 98 7.45 6.15 -6.92
C GLY A 98 6.96 7.19 -5.90
N VAL A 99 7.84 7.56 -4.97
CA VAL A 99 7.60 8.59 -3.95
C VAL A 99 8.40 9.87 -4.23
N ALA A 100 7.89 11.00 -3.73
CA ALA A 100 8.62 12.26 -3.80
C ALA A 100 9.82 12.25 -2.83
N ASN A 101 10.98 12.72 -3.30
CA ASN A 101 12.14 12.97 -2.46
C ASN A 101 12.18 14.43 -1.98
N LYS A 102 13.13 14.76 -1.10
CA LYS A 102 13.29 16.11 -0.52
C LYS A 102 13.40 17.19 -1.60
N LYS A 103 14.22 16.97 -2.62
CA LYS A 103 14.41 17.96 -3.70
C LYS A 103 13.08 18.23 -4.43
N LYS A 104 12.33 17.21 -4.78
CA LYS A 104 11.04 17.36 -5.48
C LYS A 104 10.01 18.12 -4.66
N VAL A 105 9.95 17.87 -3.35
CA VAL A 105 9.07 18.61 -2.42
C VAL A 105 9.49 20.06 -2.30
N ALA A 106 10.80 20.33 -2.12
CA ALA A 106 11.33 21.69 -2.02
C ALA A 106 11.12 22.51 -3.31
N ASP A 107 11.39 21.92 -4.47
CA ASP A 107 11.20 22.57 -5.76
C ASP A 107 9.74 22.97 -6.00
N LYS A 108 8.79 22.16 -5.50
CA LYS A 108 7.37 22.36 -5.77
C LYS A 108 6.67 23.25 -4.73
N TRP A 109 6.92 23.00 -3.44
CA TRP A 109 6.18 23.64 -2.34
C TRP A 109 7.07 24.49 -1.42
N GLY A 110 8.36 24.63 -1.76
CA GLY A 110 9.35 25.34 -0.96
C GLY A 110 9.99 24.48 0.11
N ASP A 111 11.23 24.84 0.47
CA ASP A 111 11.97 24.17 1.55
C ASP A 111 11.53 24.76 2.89
N ARG A 112 10.88 23.95 3.71
CA ARG A 112 10.45 24.32 5.06
C ARG A 112 10.85 23.21 6.02
N ASP A 113 11.45 23.61 7.12
CA ASP A 113 11.93 22.68 8.13
C ASP A 113 10.99 22.60 9.35
N TYR A 114 11.15 21.55 10.13
CA TYR A 114 10.35 21.33 11.33
C TYR A 114 10.53 22.43 12.39
N GLN A 115 11.70 23.05 12.49
CA GLN A 115 11.98 24.08 13.50
C GLN A 115 11.12 25.32 13.30
N HIS A 116 10.86 25.70 12.05
CA HIS A 116 10.04 26.85 11.67
C HIS A 116 8.56 26.50 11.55
N GLU A 117 8.23 25.35 10.96
CA GLU A 117 6.85 24.95 10.62
C GLU A 117 6.21 24.01 11.67
N ARG A 118 7.02 23.43 12.58
CA ARG A 118 6.57 22.46 13.60
C ARG A 118 5.83 21.29 12.96
N ASN A 119 4.54 21.10 13.34
CA ASN A 119 3.71 20.01 12.82
C ASN A 119 3.21 20.25 11.37
N HIS A 120 3.52 21.38 10.77
CA HIS A 120 3.15 21.72 9.39
C HIS A 120 4.33 21.64 8.41
N TRP A 121 5.42 20.99 8.80
CA TRP A 121 6.55 20.82 7.90
C TRP A 121 6.21 19.96 6.69
N LYS A 122 6.85 20.22 5.57
CA LYS A 122 6.58 19.56 4.29
C LYS A 122 7.47 18.33 4.16
N GLN A 123 7.05 17.23 4.76
CA GLN A 123 7.78 15.96 4.70
C GLN A 123 7.74 15.36 3.29
N ASN A 124 8.82 14.73 2.86
CA ASN A 124 8.86 13.97 1.61
C ASN A 124 8.63 12.46 1.88
N GLY A 125 8.04 11.77 0.90
CA GLY A 125 7.66 10.37 1.07
C GLY A 125 8.87 9.44 1.21
N TYR A 126 9.98 9.73 0.56
CA TYR A 126 11.17 8.89 0.63
C TYR A 126 11.78 8.84 2.03
N ASP A 127 12.02 10.01 2.65
CA ASP A 127 12.58 10.08 4.00
C ASP A 127 11.60 9.55 5.04
N ALA A 128 10.28 9.77 4.84
CA ALA A 128 9.23 9.21 5.68
C ALA A 128 9.25 7.69 5.70
N LEU A 129 9.34 7.05 4.53
CA LEU A 129 9.46 5.59 4.43
C LEU A 129 10.79 5.09 5.03
N LEU A 130 11.89 5.82 4.80
CA LEU A 130 13.21 5.44 5.34
C LEU A 130 13.22 5.42 6.87
N VAL A 131 12.59 6.42 7.51
CA VAL A 131 12.44 6.47 8.97
C VAL A 131 11.64 5.26 9.49
N GLU A 132 10.56 4.88 8.79
CA GLU A 132 9.75 3.74 9.20
C GLU A 132 10.48 2.41 9.03
N VAL A 133 11.10 2.15 7.88
CA VAL A 133 11.79 0.88 7.64
C VAL A 133 13.00 0.71 8.56
N ALA A 134 13.64 1.82 8.98
CA ALA A 134 14.75 1.79 9.92
C ALA A 134 14.39 1.18 11.28
N LYS A 135 13.14 1.28 11.73
CA LYS A 135 12.64 0.64 12.95
C LYS A 135 12.80 -0.89 12.92
N TYR A 136 12.86 -1.45 11.72
CA TYR A 136 12.97 -2.90 11.47
C TYR A 136 14.37 -3.31 11.00
N GLY A 137 15.38 -2.43 11.12
CA GLY A 137 16.75 -2.70 10.69
C GLY A 137 16.96 -2.64 9.18
N LEU A 138 15.99 -2.14 8.43
CA LEU A 138 16.06 -1.93 6.99
C LEU A 138 16.62 -0.53 6.68
N GLY A 139 17.11 -0.33 5.45
CA GLY A 139 17.70 0.93 5.03
C GLY A 139 17.39 1.28 3.59
N GLN A 140 18.12 2.24 3.05
CA GLN A 140 17.90 2.77 1.70
C GLN A 140 17.85 1.69 0.60
N ARG A 141 18.75 0.70 0.66
CA ARG A 141 18.82 -0.39 -0.32
C ARG A 141 17.63 -1.35 -0.26
N ASP A 142 16.85 -1.30 0.83
CA ASP A 142 15.74 -2.20 1.09
C ASP A 142 14.39 -1.59 0.69
N ILE A 143 14.36 -0.29 0.33
CA ILE A 143 13.16 0.36 -0.18
C ILE A 143 12.84 -0.21 -1.56
N ALA A 144 11.76 -0.99 -1.62
CA ALA A 144 11.25 -1.58 -2.84
C ALA A 144 10.35 -0.60 -3.62
N ALA A 145 9.85 -1.04 -4.77
CA ALA A 145 8.76 -0.32 -5.44
C ALA A 145 7.55 -0.24 -4.52
N ASN A 146 6.97 0.95 -4.41
CA ASN A 146 5.75 1.19 -3.63
C ASN A 146 4.51 1.11 -4.51
N LEU A 147 3.36 0.96 -3.86
CA LEU A 147 2.05 1.28 -4.44
C LEU A 147 1.62 2.65 -3.92
N ASN A 148 0.90 3.40 -4.75
CA ASN A 148 0.26 4.64 -4.33
C ASN A 148 -1.26 4.41 -4.34
N LEU A 149 -1.83 4.18 -3.17
CA LEU A 149 -3.26 3.99 -2.97
C LEU A 149 -3.97 5.35 -3.04
N PHE A 150 -5.25 5.35 -3.41
CA PHE A 150 -6.10 6.53 -3.59
C PHE A 150 -5.71 7.44 -4.76
N THR A 151 -4.70 7.09 -5.54
CA THR A 151 -4.21 7.89 -6.66
C THR A 151 -4.26 7.10 -7.96
N LYS A 152 -4.46 7.83 -9.05
CA LYS A 152 -4.51 7.27 -10.40
C LYS A 152 -3.49 7.94 -11.29
N VAL A 153 -2.64 7.10 -11.88
CA VAL A 153 -1.76 7.47 -12.99
C VAL A 153 -2.07 6.55 -14.16
N SER A 154 -2.49 7.12 -15.26
CA SER A 154 -2.71 6.42 -16.52
C SER A 154 -1.61 6.76 -17.51
N THR A 155 -1.52 5.99 -18.60
CA THR A 155 -0.62 6.28 -19.72
C THR A 155 -1.43 6.53 -20.99
N ASP A 156 -0.91 7.39 -21.86
CA ASP A 156 -1.42 7.54 -23.22
C ASP A 156 -0.81 6.50 -24.17
N ILE A 157 -1.10 6.64 -25.47
CA ILE A 157 -0.62 5.73 -26.52
C ILE A 157 0.91 5.85 -26.72
N GLU A 158 1.50 6.98 -26.40
CA GLU A 158 2.94 7.24 -26.44
C GLU A 158 3.65 6.76 -25.17
N GLY A 159 2.91 6.26 -24.16
CA GLY A 159 3.44 5.80 -22.88
C GLY A 159 3.72 6.91 -21.86
N MET A 160 3.27 8.13 -22.11
CA MET A 160 3.43 9.23 -21.15
C MET A 160 2.45 9.08 -19.99
N MET A 161 2.95 9.40 -18.77
CA MET A 161 2.15 9.28 -17.55
C MET A 161 1.30 10.52 -17.29
N HIS A 162 0.03 10.29 -16.96
CA HIS A 162 -0.97 11.31 -16.65
C HIS A 162 -1.57 11.07 -15.27
N TYR A 163 -1.36 12.00 -14.36
CA TYR A 163 -1.97 12.00 -13.04
C TYR A 163 -3.40 12.52 -13.11
N THR A 164 -4.34 11.83 -12.46
CA THR A 164 -5.74 12.25 -12.36
C THR A 164 -5.96 12.96 -11.01
N PRO A 165 -6.16 14.29 -10.99
CA PRO A 165 -6.47 15.02 -9.77
C PRO A 165 -7.79 14.55 -9.15
N GLU A 166 -7.90 14.65 -7.82
CA GLU A 166 -9.13 14.33 -7.08
C GLU A 166 -9.74 12.97 -7.43
N HIS A 167 -8.88 11.99 -7.69
CA HIS A 167 -9.31 10.63 -8.05
C HIS A 167 -10.13 9.99 -6.92
N SER A 168 -9.63 10.04 -5.69
CA SER A 168 -10.37 9.58 -4.51
C SER A 168 -11.26 10.67 -3.92
N LYS A 169 -12.35 10.25 -3.31
CA LYS A 169 -13.33 11.10 -2.62
C LYS A 169 -13.29 10.87 -1.11
N ALA A 170 -13.78 11.85 -0.36
CA ALA A 170 -13.93 11.69 1.07
C ALA A 170 -14.81 10.48 1.41
N GLY A 171 -14.27 9.58 2.22
CA GLY A 171 -14.93 8.34 2.62
C GLY A 171 -14.61 7.13 1.75
N ASP A 172 -13.89 7.26 0.64
CA ASP A 172 -13.46 6.12 -0.18
C ASP A 172 -12.58 5.16 0.64
N ILE A 173 -12.80 3.86 0.44
CA ILE A 173 -12.18 2.79 1.20
C ILE A 173 -11.43 1.85 0.25
N ILE A 174 -10.23 1.46 0.69
CA ILE A 174 -9.48 0.32 0.13
C ILE A 174 -9.31 -0.70 1.24
N GLU A 175 -9.63 -1.98 0.97
CA GLU A 175 -9.43 -3.08 1.91
C GLU A 175 -8.49 -4.13 1.31
N LEU A 176 -7.46 -4.44 2.11
CA LEU A 176 -6.48 -5.48 1.82
C LEU A 176 -6.65 -6.63 2.80
N ARG A 177 -7.06 -7.80 2.32
CA ARG A 177 -7.03 -9.03 3.11
C ARG A 177 -5.61 -9.57 3.11
N ILE A 178 -5.04 -9.76 4.29
CA ILE A 178 -3.66 -10.18 4.48
C ILE A 178 -3.57 -11.71 4.39
N GLU A 179 -2.81 -12.20 3.40
CA GLU A 179 -2.72 -13.63 3.04
C GLU A 179 -1.51 -14.34 3.65
N MET A 180 -0.57 -13.58 4.17
CA MET A 180 0.55 -14.04 5.01
C MET A 180 0.93 -12.93 5.98
N ASP A 181 1.58 -13.25 7.13
CA ASP A 181 2.05 -12.22 8.05
C ASP A 181 2.84 -11.17 7.26
N THR A 182 2.45 -9.90 7.37
CA THR A 182 2.96 -8.83 6.53
C THR A 182 3.31 -7.60 7.35
N LEU A 183 4.56 -7.15 7.25
CA LEU A 183 4.95 -5.82 7.69
C LEU A 183 4.49 -4.83 6.62
N VAL A 184 3.52 -4.00 7.00
CA VAL A 184 3.02 -2.89 6.17
C VAL A 184 3.69 -1.61 6.64
N VAL A 185 4.27 -0.87 5.70
CA VAL A 185 4.94 0.43 5.94
C VAL A 185 4.38 1.43 4.95
N PHE A 186 3.93 2.59 5.41
CA PHE A 186 3.44 3.61 4.48
C PHE A 186 3.69 5.04 4.94
N THR A 187 3.51 5.97 4.00
CA THR A 187 3.49 7.40 4.23
C THR A 187 2.28 8.05 3.58
N THR A 188 1.74 9.09 4.22
CA THR A 188 0.67 9.96 3.72
C THR A 188 1.20 11.23 3.05
N CYS A 189 2.48 11.25 2.68
CA CYS A 189 3.06 12.35 1.91
C CYS A 189 2.43 12.43 0.52
N PRO A 190 2.35 13.63 -0.09
CA PRO A 190 1.68 13.81 -1.37
C PRO A 190 2.37 13.04 -2.49
N HIS A 191 1.55 12.62 -3.45
CA HIS A 191 2.01 11.98 -4.68
C HIS A 191 2.97 12.88 -5.47
N PRO A 192 4.07 12.33 -6.04
CA PRO A 192 5.09 13.14 -6.74
C PRO A 192 4.55 13.92 -7.95
N MET A 193 3.44 13.48 -8.56
CA MET A 193 2.79 14.16 -9.68
C MET A 193 1.56 14.99 -9.27
N ASN A 194 1.25 15.12 -7.97
CA ASN A 194 0.10 15.90 -7.50
C ASN A 194 0.21 17.35 -7.98
N PRO A 195 -0.77 17.94 -8.70
CA PRO A 195 -0.67 19.26 -9.28
C PRO A 195 -0.92 20.42 -8.30
N ALA A 196 -1.31 20.14 -7.05
CA ALA A 196 -1.67 21.17 -6.07
C ALA A 196 -0.57 22.21 -5.88
N THR A 197 -0.96 23.50 -5.79
CA THR A 197 -0.05 24.62 -5.54
C THR A 197 0.40 24.68 -4.09
N ASP A 198 -0.49 24.29 -3.17
CA ASP A 198 -0.20 24.18 -1.74
C ASP A 198 0.09 22.73 -1.38
N TYR A 199 0.96 22.53 -0.38
CA TYR A 199 1.26 21.17 0.09
C TYR A 199 0.03 20.51 0.69
N PRO A 200 -0.49 19.40 0.11
CA PRO A 200 -1.73 18.78 0.57
C PRO A 200 -1.48 17.89 1.80
N TYR A 201 -2.04 18.29 2.94
CA TYR A 201 -2.06 17.49 4.18
C TYR A 201 -3.36 16.69 4.23
N LYS A 202 -3.35 15.46 3.71
CA LYS A 202 -4.53 14.61 3.63
C LYS A 202 -4.45 13.45 4.60
N PRO A 203 -5.31 13.38 5.64
CA PRO A 203 -5.30 12.29 6.61
C PRO A 203 -5.93 11.02 6.04
N VAL A 204 -5.45 9.88 6.54
CA VAL A 204 -6.00 8.54 6.24
C VAL A 204 -6.34 7.84 7.54
N GLU A 205 -7.55 7.29 7.64
CA GLU A 205 -7.95 6.41 8.74
C GLU A 205 -7.52 4.99 8.41
N VAL A 206 -6.86 4.34 9.35
CA VAL A 206 -6.37 2.96 9.27
C VAL A 206 -7.14 2.11 10.26
N SER A 207 -7.71 1.01 9.81
CA SER A 207 -8.37 0.06 10.71
C SER A 207 -7.97 -1.37 10.38
N VAL A 208 -7.81 -2.19 11.40
CA VAL A 208 -7.51 -3.62 11.27
C VAL A 208 -8.63 -4.43 11.92
N ALA A 209 -9.15 -5.43 11.21
CA ALA A 209 -10.16 -6.35 11.70
C ALA A 209 -9.84 -7.79 11.31
N LYS A 210 -10.51 -8.77 11.90
CA LYS A 210 -10.45 -10.15 11.41
C LYS A 210 -11.08 -10.24 10.02
N ALA A 211 -10.39 -10.90 9.09
CA ALA A 211 -10.94 -11.17 7.77
C ALA A 211 -11.95 -12.34 7.82
N ALA A 212 -12.96 -12.27 6.97
CA ALA A 212 -13.78 -13.45 6.70
C ALA A 212 -12.92 -14.55 6.04
N PRO A 213 -13.13 -15.83 6.34
CA PRO A 213 -12.45 -16.91 5.67
C PRO A 213 -12.65 -16.85 4.15
N MET A 214 -11.57 -17.06 3.40
CA MET A 214 -11.65 -17.16 1.94
C MET A 214 -12.50 -18.35 1.53
N GLN A 215 -13.46 -18.12 0.65
CA GLN A 215 -14.35 -19.14 0.10
C GLN A 215 -13.86 -19.60 -1.29
N GLU A 216 -14.39 -20.70 -1.81
CA GLU A 216 -14.02 -21.23 -3.13
C GLU A 216 -14.38 -20.29 -4.28
N ASP A 217 -15.41 -19.46 -4.11
CA ASP A 217 -15.88 -18.45 -5.07
C ASP A 217 -15.20 -17.07 -4.88
N ASP A 218 -14.17 -16.99 -4.04
CA ASP A 218 -13.44 -15.74 -3.77
C ASP A 218 -12.93 -15.08 -5.05
N VAL A 219 -13.26 -13.80 -5.23
CA VAL A 219 -12.95 -13.05 -6.45
C VAL A 219 -11.43 -12.94 -6.67
N CYS A 220 -10.63 -12.73 -5.61
CA CYS A 220 -9.18 -12.62 -5.73
C CYS A 220 -8.53 -13.96 -6.10
N LEU A 221 -9.03 -15.06 -5.50
CA LEU A 221 -8.57 -16.41 -5.81
C LEU A 221 -8.82 -16.77 -7.29
N ASN A 222 -9.96 -16.33 -7.83
CA ASN A 222 -10.45 -16.79 -9.14
C ASN A 222 -10.23 -15.81 -10.30
N SER A 223 -9.76 -14.57 -10.02
CA SER A 223 -9.59 -13.55 -11.06
C SER A 223 -8.50 -13.90 -12.08
N ARG A 224 -7.48 -14.65 -11.67
CA ARG A 224 -6.36 -15.09 -12.53
C ARG A 224 -5.87 -16.48 -12.12
N PRO A 225 -5.45 -17.33 -13.09
CA PRO A 225 -4.86 -18.64 -12.79
C PRO A 225 -3.61 -18.56 -11.90
N GLU A 226 -2.83 -17.48 -12.06
CA GLU A 226 -1.63 -17.21 -11.28
C GLU A 226 -1.95 -17.05 -9.79
N ASN A 227 -3.12 -16.50 -9.45
CA ASN A 227 -3.52 -16.31 -8.05
C ASN A 227 -3.65 -17.64 -7.32
N ARG A 228 -4.26 -18.65 -7.94
CA ARG A 228 -4.33 -20.00 -7.34
C ARG A 228 -2.94 -20.56 -7.03
N ARG A 229 -1.97 -20.36 -7.92
CA ARG A 229 -0.57 -20.76 -7.70
C ARG A 229 0.07 -19.95 -6.57
N GLY A 230 -0.16 -18.65 -6.51
CA GLY A 230 0.31 -17.79 -5.42
C GLY A 230 -0.21 -18.24 -4.06
N PHE A 231 -1.50 -18.52 -3.96
CA PHE A 231 -2.11 -19.06 -2.73
C PHE A 231 -1.58 -20.44 -2.36
N GLU A 232 -1.30 -21.31 -3.34
CA GLU A 232 -0.65 -22.60 -3.09
C GLU A 232 0.77 -22.42 -2.57
N ASN A 233 1.54 -21.45 -3.06
CA ASN A 233 2.83 -21.09 -2.52
C ASN A 233 2.74 -20.60 -1.07
N ASN A 234 1.72 -19.80 -0.74
CA ASN A 234 1.44 -19.41 0.65
C ASN A 234 1.14 -20.63 1.53
N ARG A 235 0.31 -21.56 1.06
CA ARG A 235 -0.03 -22.79 1.79
C ARG A 235 1.23 -23.61 2.12
N ARG A 236 2.13 -23.79 1.15
CA ARG A 236 3.40 -24.50 1.35
C ARG A 236 4.31 -23.78 2.33
N TYR A 237 4.40 -22.46 2.23
CA TYR A 237 5.18 -21.64 3.14
C TYR A 237 4.70 -21.78 4.60
N HIS A 238 3.40 -21.68 4.83
CA HIS A 238 2.82 -21.83 6.18
C HIS A 238 3.02 -23.24 6.72
N PHE A 239 2.81 -24.27 5.91
CA PHE A 239 3.07 -25.65 6.31
C PHE A 239 4.53 -25.86 6.76
N THR A 240 5.51 -25.33 6.02
CA THR A 240 6.92 -25.41 6.39
C THR A 240 7.21 -24.63 7.68
N ALA A 241 6.64 -23.44 7.84
CA ALA A 241 6.80 -22.64 9.04
C ALA A 241 6.27 -23.37 10.28
N ASP A 242 5.09 -24.00 10.18
CA ASP A 242 4.49 -24.77 11.27
C ASP A 242 5.35 -25.98 11.67
N LEU A 243 5.98 -26.64 10.70
CA LEU A 243 6.90 -27.78 10.99
C LEU A 243 8.18 -27.35 11.72
N LEU A 244 8.65 -26.11 11.52
CA LEU A 244 9.87 -25.62 12.13
C LEU A 244 9.67 -25.03 13.53
N THR A 245 8.42 -24.83 13.93
CA THR A 245 8.05 -24.27 15.26
C THR A 245 7.74 -25.34 16.30
N HIS A 246 7.77 -26.61 15.94
CA HIS A 246 7.63 -27.83 16.77
C HIS A 246 8.94 -28.60 16.81
#